data_c3052ba04ca105a790c5413a3874ec84
#
_entry.id   c3052ba04ca105a790c5413a3874ec84
#
_cell.length_a   1.000
_cell.length_b   1.000
_cell.length_c   1.000
_cell.angle_alpha   90.00
_cell.angle_beta   90.00
_cell.angle_gamma   90.00
#
_symmetry.space_group_name_H-M   'P 1'
#
loop_
_entity.id
_entity.type
_entity.pdbx_description
1 polymer ?
#
loop_
_entity_poly.entity_id
_entity_poly.type
_entity_poly.pdbx_seq_one_letter_code
_entity_poly.pdbx_strand_id
1 'polypeptide(L)'
;RFLCDADLSMPVDNLDRFFGDNGRHPVYDVAIGSREAAGAQRFNEPRSRHIKGRLFNLAVKVFAIRGIEDTQCGFKLFSAESAQKLFPHQSLDGWAFDVELLVMAKNAKFTVGEVPIDWYYSEGSKMTFLKGATAVFDVARVGLNNLMKKYRFVEKKREV
;
A
#
# COMPACT_ATOMS: atom_id res chain seq x y z
N ARG A 1 -8.82 0.43 9.99
CA ARG A 1 -9.58 0.77 8.76
C ARG A 1 -9.19 -0.18 7.64
N PHE A 2 -10.17 -0.50 6.82
CA PHE A 2 -9.97 -1.32 5.65
C PHE A 2 -10.23 -0.49 4.39
N LEU A 3 -9.29 -0.53 3.45
CA LEU A 3 -9.40 0.03 2.11
C LEU A 3 -9.56 -1.12 1.13
N CYS A 4 -10.55 -1.01 0.25
CA CYS A 4 -10.81 -2.00 -0.80
C CYS A 4 -11.22 -1.28 -2.08
N ASP A 5 -10.65 -1.69 -3.22
CA ASP A 5 -11.10 -1.21 -4.52
C ASP A 5 -12.56 -1.63 -4.77
N ALA A 6 -13.33 -0.71 -5.34
CA ALA A 6 -14.77 -0.91 -5.56
C ALA A 6 -15.09 -1.90 -6.69
N ASP A 7 -14.11 -2.31 -7.48
CA ASP A 7 -14.29 -3.24 -8.60
C ASP A 7 -14.33 -4.71 -8.17
N LEU A 8 -14.12 -4.97 -6.86
CA LEU A 8 -14.13 -6.31 -6.26
C LEU A 8 -13.17 -7.31 -6.95
N SER A 9 -12.14 -6.83 -7.61
CA SER A 9 -11.07 -7.67 -8.20
C SER A 9 -10.39 -8.57 -7.15
N MET A 10 -10.56 -8.24 -5.88
CA MET A 10 -10.08 -9.00 -4.72
C MET A 10 -11.26 -9.50 -3.91
N PRO A 11 -11.52 -10.83 -3.86
CA PRO A 11 -12.55 -11.41 -3.02
C PRO A 11 -12.40 -10.99 -1.56
N VAL A 12 -13.53 -10.71 -0.90
CA VAL A 12 -13.55 -10.28 0.51
C VAL A 12 -12.98 -11.36 1.42
N ASP A 13 -13.08 -12.63 1.05
CA ASP A 13 -12.53 -13.78 1.79
C ASP A 13 -11.00 -13.69 1.99
N ASN A 14 -10.30 -12.91 1.15
CA ASN A 14 -8.90 -12.60 1.41
C ASN A 14 -8.68 -11.90 2.76
N LEU A 15 -9.71 -11.24 3.30
CA LEU A 15 -9.61 -10.48 4.54
C LEU A 15 -9.23 -11.37 5.75
N ASP A 16 -9.64 -12.62 5.74
CA ASP A 16 -9.32 -13.57 6.83
C ASP A 16 -7.81 -13.76 6.99
N ARG A 17 -7.05 -13.65 5.88
CA ARG A 17 -5.57 -13.76 5.90
C ARG A 17 -4.88 -12.57 6.58
N PHE A 18 -5.61 -11.47 6.80
CA PHE A 18 -5.08 -10.25 7.45
C PHE A 18 -5.15 -10.29 8.96
N PHE A 19 -5.80 -11.31 9.52
CA PHE A 19 -5.94 -11.51 10.95
C PHE A 19 -5.18 -12.74 11.39
N GLY A 20 -4.62 -12.71 12.61
CA GLY A 20 -3.98 -13.88 13.21
C GLY A 20 -4.98 -15.00 13.55
N ASP A 21 -4.49 -16.13 14.01
CA ASP A 21 -5.24 -17.37 14.25
C ASP A 21 -6.49 -17.21 15.12
N ASN A 22 -6.58 -16.17 15.93
CA ASN A 22 -7.75 -15.86 16.75
C ASN A 22 -8.74 -14.89 16.10
N GLY A 23 -8.47 -14.39 14.88
CA GLY A 23 -9.33 -13.47 14.13
C GLY A 23 -9.54 -12.10 14.77
N ARG A 24 -8.83 -11.76 15.86
CA ARG A 24 -9.08 -10.55 16.65
C ARG A 24 -8.14 -9.40 16.35
N HIS A 25 -6.92 -9.70 15.94
CA HIS A 25 -5.89 -8.70 15.72
C HIS A 25 -5.28 -8.83 14.33
N PRO A 26 -5.05 -7.71 13.63
CA PRO A 26 -4.33 -7.72 12.37
C PRO A 26 -2.92 -8.31 12.56
N VAL A 27 -2.42 -9.01 11.53
CA VAL A 27 -1.05 -9.57 11.53
C VAL A 27 0.02 -8.49 11.51
N TYR A 28 -0.32 -7.29 11.03
CA TYR A 28 0.54 -6.09 11.00
C TYR A 28 -0.28 -4.85 11.36
N ASP A 29 0.37 -3.78 11.82
CA ASP A 29 -0.29 -2.48 12.01
C ASP A 29 -0.79 -1.89 10.70
N VAL A 30 -0.06 -2.17 9.60
CA VAL A 30 -0.46 -1.89 8.23
C VAL A 30 -0.22 -3.15 7.40
N ALA A 31 -1.29 -3.87 7.08
CA ALA A 31 -1.26 -5.05 6.25
C ALA A 31 -1.68 -4.71 4.81
N ILE A 32 -0.88 -5.13 3.83
CA ILE A 32 -1.08 -4.84 2.41
C ILE A 32 -1.37 -6.15 1.70
N GLY A 33 -2.47 -6.23 0.96
CA GLY A 33 -2.68 -7.31 0.02
C GLY A 33 -1.59 -7.29 -1.05
N SER A 34 -0.97 -8.42 -1.30
CA SER A 34 0.11 -8.50 -2.28
C SER A 34 -0.16 -9.62 -3.29
N ARG A 35 -0.11 -9.24 -4.55
CA ARG A 35 -0.16 -10.15 -5.70
C ARG A 35 1.21 -10.77 -5.98
N GLU A 36 2.25 -10.30 -5.29
CA GLU A 36 3.64 -10.73 -5.46
C GLU A 36 4.15 -11.58 -4.27
N ALA A 37 3.44 -11.58 -3.15
CA ALA A 37 3.81 -12.37 -1.98
C ALA A 37 3.69 -13.88 -2.26
N ALA A 38 4.53 -14.69 -1.60
CA ALA A 38 4.48 -16.13 -1.73
C ALA A 38 3.10 -16.68 -1.31
N GLY A 39 2.46 -17.43 -2.20
CA GLY A 39 1.09 -17.94 -2.00
C GLY A 39 -0.01 -17.06 -2.61
N ALA A 40 0.31 -15.91 -3.17
CA ALA A 40 -0.64 -15.10 -3.92
C ALA A 40 -1.00 -15.76 -5.27
N GLN A 41 -2.24 -15.57 -5.71
CA GLN A 41 -2.71 -16.07 -6.99
C GLN A 41 -3.26 -14.93 -7.86
N ARG A 42 -2.94 -14.99 -9.17
CA ARG A 42 -3.39 -14.03 -10.17
C ARG A 42 -4.20 -14.76 -11.23
N PHE A 43 -5.41 -14.29 -11.47
CA PHE A 43 -6.31 -14.89 -12.43
C PHE A 43 -6.53 -13.94 -13.61
N ASN A 44 -6.34 -14.47 -14.83
CA ASN A 44 -6.62 -13.80 -16.10
C ASN A 44 -5.82 -12.49 -16.36
N GLU A 45 -4.69 -12.26 -15.68
CA GLU A 45 -3.89 -11.04 -15.88
C GLU A 45 -3.11 -11.08 -17.20
N PRO A 46 -3.24 -10.06 -18.08
CA PRO A 46 -2.38 -9.91 -19.26
C PRO A 46 -0.92 -9.65 -18.84
N ARG A 47 0.04 -10.34 -19.49
CA ARG A 47 1.49 -10.17 -19.22
C ARG A 47 1.97 -8.72 -19.31
N SER A 48 1.43 -7.96 -20.27
CA SER A 48 1.78 -6.54 -20.44
C SER A 48 1.40 -5.69 -19.24
N ARG A 49 0.29 -5.99 -18.55
CA ARG A 49 -0.14 -5.31 -17.32
C ARG A 49 0.80 -5.65 -16.18
N HIS A 50 1.12 -6.92 -16.01
CA HIS A 50 2.06 -7.36 -14.98
C HIS A 50 3.40 -6.62 -15.09
N ILE A 51 3.99 -6.57 -16.29
CA ILE A 51 5.26 -5.86 -16.55
C ILE A 51 5.15 -4.37 -16.19
N LYS A 52 4.07 -3.70 -16.61
CA LYS A 52 3.84 -2.27 -16.25
C LYS A 52 3.76 -2.06 -14.73
N GLY A 53 3.05 -2.94 -14.02
CA GLY A 53 2.99 -2.91 -12.56
C GLY A 53 4.36 -3.08 -11.91
N ARG A 54 5.17 -4.02 -12.38
CA ARG A 54 6.54 -4.25 -11.90
C ARG A 54 7.46 -3.04 -12.14
N LEU A 55 7.36 -2.40 -13.30
CA LEU A 55 8.12 -1.19 -13.60
C LEU A 55 7.72 -0.02 -12.69
N PHE A 56 6.42 0.15 -12.43
CA PHE A 56 5.95 1.16 -11.49
C PHE A 56 6.48 0.88 -10.07
N ASN A 57 6.37 -0.36 -9.61
CA ASN A 57 6.88 -0.72 -8.27
C ASN A 57 8.40 -0.56 -8.17
N LEU A 58 9.16 -0.78 -9.25
CA LEU A 58 10.58 -0.47 -9.30
C LEU A 58 10.83 1.03 -9.07
N ALA A 59 10.05 1.92 -9.69
CA ALA A 59 10.14 3.35 -9.45
C ALA A 59 9.84 3.68 -7.97
N VAL A 60 8.81 3.05 -7.37
CA VAL A 60 8.52 3.22 -5.94
C VAL A 60 9.70 2.80 -5.06
N LYS A 61 10.32 1.65 -5.36
CA LYS A 61 11.50 1.15 -4.61
C LYS A 61 12.71 2.09 -4.71
N VAL A 62 12.90 2.71 -5.87
CA VAL A 62 14.03 3.63 -6.10
C VAL A 62 13.80 4.96 -5.41
N PHE A 63 12.60 5.53 -5.53
CA PHE A 63 12.33 6.91 -5.12
C PHE A 63 11.73 7.05 -3.73
N ALA A 64 10.95 6.08 -3.24
CA ALA A 64 10.18 6.29 -2.02
C ALA A 64 10.42 5.25 -0.92
N ILE A 65 10.18 3.95 -1.17
CA ILE A 65 10.16 2.93 -0.14
C ILE A 65 10.64 1.58 -0.66
N ARG A 66 11.47 0.89 0.12
CA ARG A 66 11.99 -0.46 -0.20
C ARG A 66 11.35 -1.53 0.68
N GLY A 67 11.41 -2.78 0.21
CA GLY A 67 10.96 -3.95 0.96
C GLY A 67 9.45 -4.16 0.96
N ILE A 68 8.75 -3.64 -0.06
CA ILE A 68 7.35 -3.92 -0.38
C ILE A 68 7.28 -4.20 -1.88
N GLU A 69 6.71 -5.33 -2.24
CA GLU A 69 6.66 -5.79 -3.64
C GLU A 69 5.38 -5.33 -4.37
N ASP A 70 4.30 -5.03 -3.64
CA ASP A 70 3.02 -4.59 -4.21
C ASP A 70 2.42 -3.41 -3.44
N THR A 71 2.98 -2.22 -3.62
CA THR A 71 2.54 -1.00 -2.91
C THR A 71 1.18 -0.49 -3.36
N GLN A 72 0.72 -0.84 -4.57
CA GLN A 72 -0.48 -0.29 -5.20
C GLN A 72 -1.69 -1.23 -5.16
N CYS A 73 -1.61 -2.32 -4.41
CA CYS A 73 -2.77 -3.16 -4.20
C CYS A 73 -3.84 -2.41 -3.39
N GLY A 74 -5.03 -2.27 -3.94
CA GLY A 74 -6.15 -1.58 -3.29
C GLY A 74 -6.82 -2.37 -2.16
N PHE A 75 -6.12 -3.29 -1.53
CA PHE A 75 -6.62 -4.12 -0.43
C PHE A 75 -5.68 -3.96 0.76
N LYS A 76 -5.99 -3.02 1.67
CA LYS A 76 -5.12 -2.64 2.79
C LYS A 76 -5.89 -2.55 4.10
N LEU A 77 -5.33 -3.11 5.15
CA LEU A 77 -5.86 -3.02 6.50
C LEU A 77 -4.93 -2.19 7.38
N PHE A 78 -5.48 -1.20 8.06
CA PHE A 78 -4.80 -0.37 9.03
C PHE A 78 -5.38 -0.64 10.42
N SER A 79 -4.52 -0.86 11.43
CA SER A 79 -4.94 -0.90 12.82
C SER A 79 -5.60 0.42 13.23
N ALA A 80 -6.34 0.45 14.33
CA ALA A 80 -6.97 1.68 14.81
C ALA A 80 -5.91 2.77 15.06
N GLU A 81 -4.80 2.39 15.69
CA GLU A 81 -3.70 3.31 16.02
C GLU A 81 -3.02 3.85 14.78
N SER A 82 -2.64 2.98 13.83
CA SER A 82 -2.00 3.40 12.58
C SER A 82 -2.93 4.29 11.76
N ALA A 83 -4.22 3.96 11.67
CA ALA A 83 -5.19 4.76 10.94
C ALA A 83 -5.34 6.17 11.55
N GLN A 84 -5.49 6.27 12.88
CA GLN A 84 -5.63 7.56 13.55
C GLN A 84 -4.39 8.44 13.43
N LYS A 85 -3.21 7.83 13.39
CA LYS A 85 -1.93 8.54 13.30
C LYS A 85 -1.57 8.96 11.88
N LEU A 86 -1.88 8.14 10.88
CA LEU A 86 -1.41 8.36 9.50
C LEU A 86 -2.35 9.20 8.66
N PHE A 87 -3.66 8.87 8.63
CA PHE A 87 -4.60 9.52 7.71
C PHE A 87 -4.73 11.05 7.88
N PRO A 88 -4.66 11.64 9.09
CA PRO A 88 -4.68 13.10 9.23
C PRO A 88 -3.49 13.83 8.60
N HIS A 89 -2.41 13.11 8.29
CA HIS A 89 -1.18 13.66 7.70
C HIS A 89 -1.04 13.35 6.21
N GLN A 90 -1.98 12.60 5.63
CA GLN A 90 -2.02 12.35 4.19
C GLN A 90 -2.22 13.66 3.44
N SER A 91 -1.40 13.87 2.42
CA SER A 91 -1.41 15.10 1.61
C SER A 91 -1.67 14.86 0.12
N LEU A 92 -1.58 13.61 -0.34
CA LEU A 92 -1.80 13.22 -1.73
C LEU A 92 -3.16 12.57 -1.92
N ASP A 93 -3.92 13.03 -2.92
CA ASP A 93 -5.22 12.47 -3.31
C ASP A 93 -5.15 11.59 -4.57
N GLY A 94 -3.97 11.53 -5.20
CA GLY A 94 -3.72 10.79 -6.43
C GLY A 94 -3.27 9.35 -6.20
N TRP A 95 -2.79 8.70 -7.27
CA TRP A 95 -2.37 7.29 -7.27
C TRP A 95 -1.18 6.96 -6.35
N ALA A 96 -0.47 7.95 -5.85
CA ALA A 96 0.67 7.76 -4.93
C ALA A 96 0.29 7.90 -3.44
N PHE A 97 -0.98 8.14 -3.09
CA PHE A 97 -1.41 8.23 -1.69
C PHE A 97 -1.05 6.99 -0.88
N ASP A 98 -1.17 5.81 -1.50
CA ASP A 98 -0.77 4.54 -0.90
C ASP A 98 0.69 4.53 -0.49
N VAL A 99 1.57 4.98 -1.39
CA VAL A 99 3.02 5.05 -1.13
C VAL A 99 3.32 6.04 0.00
N GLU A 100 2.62 7.18 0.03
CA GLU A 100 2.76 8.16 1.09
C GLU A 100 2.42 7.56 2.47
N LEU A 101 1.26 6.88 2.58
CA LEU A 101 0.85 6.23 3.82
C LEU A 101 1.85 5.16 4.28
N LEU A 102 2.41 4.37 3.35
CA LEU A 102 3.40 3.34 3.67
C LEU A 102 4.73 3.93 4.14
N VAL A 103 5.19 5.02 3.53
CA VAL A 103 6.39 5.75 3.97
C VAL A 103 6.16 6.31 5.38
N MET A 104 5.01 6.93 5.62
CA MET A 104 4.64 7.45 6.94
C MET A 104 4.55 6.34 7.98
N ALA A 105 3.97 5.18 7.65
CA ALA A 105 3.86 4.04 8.56
C ALA A 105 5.25 3.55 9.02
N LYS A 106 6.21 3.41 8.09
CA LYS A 106 7.59 3.04 8.43
C LYS A 106 8.27 4.09 9.29
N ASN A 107 8.08 5.38 9.01
CA ASN A 107 8.65 6.46 9.81
C ASN A 107 8.06 6.50 11.23
N ALA A 108 6.78 6.15 11.36
CA ALA A 108 6.09 6.05 12.64
C ALA A 108 6.39 4.74 13.40
N LYS A 109 7.25 3.85 12.83
CA LYS A 109 7.66 2.56 13.43
C LYS A 109 6.54 1.53 13.53
N PHE A 110 5.48 1.67 12.75
CA PHE A 110 4.47 0.64 12.63
C PHE A 110 5.03 -0.59 11.90
N THR A 111 4.53 -1.76 12.27
CA THR A 111 4.77 -2.99 11.53
C THR A 111 4.01 -2.95 10.21
N VAL A 112 4.75 -3.08 9.10
CA VAL A 112 4.19 -3.07 7.74
C VAL A 112 4.53 -4.38 7.06
N GLY A 113 3.53 -5.10 6.56
CA GLY A 113 3.78 -6.37 5.90
C GLY A 113 2.79 -6.67 4.78
N GLU A 114 3.23 -7.57 3.89
CA GLU A 114 2.46 -8.04 2.74
C GLU A 114 1.76 -9.35 3.07
N VAL A 115 0.48 -9.42 2.71
CA VAL A 115 -0.38 -10.60 2.88
C VAL A 115 -0.74 -11.13 1.49
N PRO A 116 -0.47 -12.40 1.18
CA PRO A 116 -0.82 -12.97 -0.12
C PRO A 116 -2.33 -12.95 -0.33
N ILE A 117 -2.75 -12.55 -1.53
CA ILE A 117 -4.17 -12.49 -1.91
C ILE A 117 -4.42 -13.21 -3.21
N ASP A 118 -5.66 -13.62 -3.41
CA ASP A 118 -6.21 -14.03 -4.68
C ASP A 118 -6.76 -12.78 -5.40
N TRP A 119 -6.33 -12.57 -6.64
CA TRP A 119 -6.69 -11.38 -7.41
C TRP A 119 -7.17 -11.77 -8.81
N TYR A 120 -8.30 -11.23 -9.19
CA TYR A 120 -8.94 -11.47 -10.48
C TYR A 120 -8.85 -10.21 -11.35
N TYR A 121 -8.24 -10.35 -12.51
CA TYR A 121 -8.17 -9.25 -13.45
C TYR A 121 -9.57 -8.90 -13.97
N SER A 122 -9.94 -7.64 -13.84
CA SER A 122 -11.12 -7.05 -14.45
C SER A 122 -10.72 -6.09 -15.56
N GLU A 123 -11.37 -6.19 -16.70
CA GLU A 123 -11.19 -5.22 -17.78
C GLU A 123 -11.73 -3.85 -17.36
N GLY A 124 -11.09 -2.77 -17.86
CA GLY A 124 -11.53 -1.40 -17.56
C GLY A 124 -10.57 -0.62 -16.66
N SER A 125 -9.27 -1.00 -16.63
CA SER A 125 -8.25 -0.22 -15.93
C SER A 125 -8.32 1.26 -16.30
N LYS A 126 -8.56 2.12 -15.32
CA LYS A 126 -8.61 3.59 -15.46
C LYS A 126 -7.22 4.23 -15.58
N MET A 127 -6.14 3.41 -15.56
CA MET A 127 -4.77 3.89 -15.65
C MET A 127 -4.39 4.17 -17.11
N THR A 128 -4.33 5.44 -17.47
CA THR A 128 -3.78 5.90 -18.76
C THR A 128 -2.28 6.15 -18.65
N PHE A 129 -1.57 6.25 -19.78
CA PHE A 129 -0.14 6.58 -19.80
C PHE A 129 0.16 7.89 -19.05
N LEU A 130 -0.65 8.92 -19.25
CA LEU A 130 -0.48 10.21 -18.60
C LEU A 130 -0.67 10.11 -17.08
N LYS A 131 -1.67 9.37 -16.61
CA LYS A 131 -1.87 9.10 -15.18
C LYS A 131 -0.72 8.28 -14.57
N GLY A 132 -0.14 7.37 -15.34
CA GLY A 132 1.07 6.64 -14.92
C GLY A 132 2.27 7.56 -14.73
N ALA A 133 2.51 8.49 -15.66
CA ALA A 133 3.60 9.45 -15.55
C ALA A 133 3.43 10.39 -14.34
N THR A 134 2.22 10.93 -14.11
CA THR A 134 1.94 11.77 -12.92
C THR A 134 2.12 10.97 -11.63
N ALA A 135 1.70 9.71 -11.59
CA ALA A 135 1.89 8.86 -10.42
C ALA A 135 3.38 8.64 -10.08
N VAL A 136 4.25 8.44 -11.09
CA VAL A 136 5.70 8.34 -10.86
C VAL A 136 6.29 9.64 -10.32
N PHE A 137 5.83 10.79 -10.82
CA PHE A 137 6.23 12.09 -10.30
C PHE A 137 5.81 12.27 -8.83
N ASP A 138 4.57 11.90 -8.49
CA ASP A 138 4.09 11.94 -7.11
C ASP A 138 4.90 11.01 -6.20
N VAL A 139 5.28 9.81 -6.67
CA VAL A 139 6.17 8.90 -5.92
C VAL A 139 7.53 9.56 -5.65
N ALA A 140 8.13 10.22 -6.63
CA ALA A 140 9.39 10.95 -6.43
C ALA A 140 9.21 12.10 -5.42
N ARG A 141 8.08 12.80 -5.45
CA ARG A 141 7.71 13.83 -4.48
C ARG A 141 7.58 13.26 -3.07
N VAL A 142 6.97 12.07 -2.90
CA VAL A 142 6.92 11.37 -1.60
C VAL A 142 8.33 11.10 -1.10
N GLY A 143 9.21 10.57 -1.95
CA GLY A 143 10.60 10.31 -1.58
C GLY A 143 11.33 11.59 -1.14
N LEU A 144 11.18 12.68 -1.89
CA LEU A 144 11.78 13.97 -1.54
C LEU A 144 11.23 14.53 -0.22
N ASN A 145 9.91 14.47 -0.01
CA ASN A 145 9.28 14.88 1.25
C ASN A 145 9.81 14.05 2.42
N ASN A 146 10.04 12.75 2.20
CA ASN A 146 10.62 11.87 3.21
C ASN A 146 12.07 12.27 3.55
N LEU A 147 12.91 12.53 2.53
CA LEU A 147 14.28 13.02 2.73
C LEU A 147 14.30 14.36 3.47
N MET A 148 13.37 15.26 3.16
CA MET A 148 13.19 16.54 3.86
C MET A 148 12.56 16.39 5.25
N LYS A 149 12.31 15.13 5.70
CA LYS A 149 11.77 14.81 7.03
C LYS A 149 10.37 15.35 7.30
N LYS A 150 9.58 15.65 6.26
CA LYS A 150 8.19 16.13 6.40
C LYS A 150 7.25 15.10 7.04
N TYR A 151 7.57 13.81 6.96
CA TYR A 151 6.80 12.70 7.53
C TYR A 151 7.37 12.24 8.89
N ARG A 152 7.95 13.14 9.68
CA ARG A 152 8.42 12.82 11.02
C ARG A 152 7.26 12.90 12.02
N PHE A 153 7.05 11.80 12.70
CA PHE A 153 6.15 11.75 13.85
C PHE A 153 7.00 11.96 15.11
N VAL A 154 6.78 13.08 15.81
CA VAL A 154 7.40 13.32 17.12
C VAL A 154 6.66 12.45 18.13
N GLU A 155 7.34 11.51 18.74
CA GLU A 155 6.79 10.78 19.88
C GLU A 155 6.49 11.80 21.01
N LYS A 156 5.19 12.02 21.30
CA LYS A 156 4.83 12.63 22.57
C LYS A 156 5.31 11.66 23.66
N LYS A 157 6.32 12.06 24.47
CA LYS A 157 6.63 11.35 25.70
C LYS A 157 5.30 11.16 26.45
N ARG A 158 4.91 9.90 26.68
CA ARG A 158 3.86 9.62 27.65
C ARG A 158 4.39 10.14 28.98
N GLU A 159 3.82 11.24 29.45
CA GLU A 159 3.96 11.60 30.86
C GLU A 159 3.28 10.50 31.67
N VAL A 160 4.07 9.83 32.48
CA VAL A 160 3.67 8.74 33.40
C VAL A 160 2.94 9.38 34.58
#